data_f1245ec8741e40d32c410ca00a5d091d
#
_entry.id   f1245ec8741e40d32c410ca00a5d091d
#
_cell.length_a   1.000
_cell.length_b   1.000
_cell.length_c   1.000
_cell.angle_alpha   90.00
_cell.angle_beta   90.00
_cell.angle_gamma   90.00
#
_symmetry.space_group_name_H-M   'P 1'
#
loop_
_entity.id
_entity.type
_entity.pdbx_description
1 polymer ?
#
loop_
_entity_poly.entity_id
_entity_poly.type
_entity_poly.pdbx_seq_one_letter_code
_entity_poly.pdbx_strand_id
1 'polypeptide(L)'
;IGGGEVAQTDQPIAFSQSSGSLHKAFWIDFDQARAHVNTLMGLVDEPPDDRPTCVVLVGQSGMGKTSILKEVGRRIRTAYPEPANLGEARYLPMLHAVVPTHPTSLRINLTLLWKQGWPLTRRTHQIADLKVAELLGKQGTKLVAIDNVHAILTASGRARRDALDSFRFLMSEGNVHMVVAGLDVAADIFSDDVELAYRSIILRMPPWLPGEPSQ
;
A
#
# COMPACT_ATOMS: atom_id res chain seq x y z
N ILE A 1 73.48 -0.90 18.63
CA ILE A 1 72.72 -2.09 18.88
C ILE A 1 71.27 -1.72 18.69
N GLY A 2 70.75 -2.08 17.54
CA GLY A 2 69.62 -1.51 16.84
C GLY A 2 68.25 -1.64 17.48
N GLY A 3 67.52 -0.55 17.49
CA GLY A 3 66.10 -0.50 17.70
C GLY A 3 65.40 -0.18 16.39
N GLY A 4 64.65 -1.17 15.90
CA GLY A 4 63.82 -0.99 14.72
C GLY A 4 62.50 -0.30 15.12
N GLU A 5 62.30 0.85 14.53
CA GLU A 5 61.10 1.66 14.62
C GLU A 5 60.07 1.16 13.58
N VAL A 6 58.96 0.60 14.06
CA VAL A 6 57.87 0.18 13.20
C VAL A 6 56.93 1.39 13.08
N ALA A 7 57.02 2.09 11.97
CA ALA A 7 56.07 3.12 11.60
C ALA A 7 54.71 2.51 11.22
N GLN A 8 53.72 2.63 12.08
CA GLN A 8 52.29 2.44 11.73
C GLN A 8 51.79 3.66 11.02
N THR A 9 51.64 3.55 9.70
CA THR A 9 50.96 4.53 8.88
C THR A 9 49.47 4.29 8.98
N ASP A 10 48.82 5.02 9.90
CA ASP A 10 47.37 5.20 9.92
C ASP A 10 46.98 6.08 8.74
N GLN A 11 46.56 5.46 7.65
CA GLN A 11 45.87 6.18 6.59
C GLN A 11 44.37 6.21 6.93
N PRO A 12 43.75 7.40 7.02
CA PRO A 12 42.32 7.49 7.19
C PRO A 12 41.64 7.02 5.90
N ILE A 13 40.74 6.04 6.04
CA ILE A 13 39.86 5.59 4.96
C ILE A 13 39.00 6.79 4.54
N ALA A 14 39.31 7.35 3.38
CA ALA A 14 38.51 8.39 2.77
C ALA A 14 37.13 7.82 2.42
N PHE A 15 36.11 8.10 3.24
CA PHE A 15 34.74 7.93 2.83
C PHE A 15 34.45 8.94 1.72
N SER A 16 34.50 8.48 0.49
CA SER A 16 34.00 9.20 -0.68
C SER A 16 32.52 9.49 -0.44
N GLN A 17 32.20 10.78 -0.22
CA GLN A 17 30.86 11.31 -0.17
C GLN A 17 30.26 11.24 -1.59
N SER A 18 29.67 10.10 -1.96
CA SER A 18 28.68 10.02 -3.01
C SER A 18 27.29 10.05 -2.37
N SER A 19 26.90 11.18 -1.82
CA SER A 19 25.55 11.45 -1.33
C SER A 19 24.59 11.75 -2.48
N GLY A 20 24.62 10.93 -3.52
CA GLY A 20 23.70 10.97 -4.65
C GLY A 20 23.04 9.62 -4.81
N SER A 21 21.76 9.52 -4.43
CA SER A 21 20.89 8.41 -4.86
C SER A 21 20.82 7.13 -4.00
N LEU A 22 20.83 7.23 -2.67
CA LEU A 22 20.47 6.07 -1.82
C LEU A 22 18.96 5.80 -1.71
N HIS A 23 18.12 6.51 -2.45
CA HIS A 23 16.67 6.35 -2.46
C HIS A 23 16.07 5.97 -3.80
N LYS A 24 16.82 5.40 -4.73
CA LYS A 24 16.20 4.61 -5.78
C LYS A 24 15.61 3.38 -5.09
N ALA A 25 14.28 3.31 -5.00
CA ALA A 25 13.60 2.11 -4.57
C ALA A 25 14.00 0.99 -5.56
N PHE A 26 14.95 0.15 -5.15
CA PHE A 26 15.31 -1.02 -5.93
C PHE A 26 14.14 -1.99 -5.84
N TRP A 27 13.50 -2.25 -6.97
CA TRP A 27 12.63 -3.39 -7.11
C TRP A 27 13.51 -4.63 -7.19
N ILE A 28 13.45 -5.49 -6.19
CA ILE A 28 14.07 -6.82 -6.26
C ILE A 28 13.04 -7.74 -6.88
N ASP A 29 13.28 -8.13 -8.12
CA ASP A 29 12.41 -9.01 -8.89
C ASP A 29 12.69 -10.47 -8.50
N PHE A 30 11.92 -10.99 -7.58
CA PHE A 30 11.90 -12.42 -7.26
C PHE A 30 10.53 -13.01 -7.63
N ASP A 31 10.50 -14.28 -8.00
CA ASP A 31 9.35 -14.92 -8.63
C ASP A 31 8.03 -14.72 -7.89
N GLN A 32 8.05 -14.80 -6.56
CA GLN A 32 6.84 -14.64 -5.78
C GLN A 32 6.35 -13.19 -5.71
N ALA A 33 7.26 -12.20 -5.63
CA ALA A 33 6.86 -10.80 -5.73
C ALA A 33 6.25 -10.51 -7.09
N ARG A 34 6.83 -11.08 -8.15
CA ARG A 34 6.29 -11.00 -9.50
C ARG A 34 4.92 -11.63 -9.59
N ALA A 35 4.72 -12.82 -8.99
CA ALA A 35 3.42 -13.48 -8.93
C ALA A 35 2.37 -12.61 -8.23
N HIS A 36 2.70 -12.03 -7.07
CA HIS A 36 1.78 -11.13 -6.36
C HIS A 36 1.46 -9.86 -7.16
N VAL A 37 2.45 -9.25 -7.81
CA VAL A 37 2.23 -8.11 -8.71
C VAL A 37 1.32 -8.50 -9.86
N ASN A 38 1.53 -9.66 -10.49
CA ASN A 38 0.69 -10.13 -11.60
C ASN A 38 -0.74 -10.42 -11.13
N THR A 39 -0.94 -11.00 -9.94
CA THR A 39 -2.27 -11.21 -9.36
C THR A 39 -2.99 -9.86 -9.16
N LEU A 40 -2.30 -8.85 -8.62
CA LEU A 40 -2.88 -7.52 -8.41
C LEU A 40 -3.15 -6.79 -9.73
N MET A 41 -2.31 -6.99 -10.74
CA MET A 41 -2.56 -6.43 -12.08
C MET A 41 -3.76 -7.12 -12.75
N GLY A 42 -3.86 -8.46 -12.66
CA GLY A 42 -5.03 -9.19 -13.16
C GLY A 42 -6.34 -8.69 -12.54
N LEU A 43 -6.32 -8.40 -11.22
CA LEU A 43 -7.49 -7.82 -10.56
C LEU A 43 -7.85 -6.42 -11.11
N VAL A 44 -6.85 -5.60 -11.43
CA VAL A 44 -7.07 -4.26 -12.01
C VAL A 44 -7.60 -4.31 -13.44
N ASP A 45 -7.26 -5.36 -14.19
CA ASP A 45 -7.71 -5.57 -15.57
C ASP A 45 -9.18 -6.01 -15.63
N GLU A 46 -9.67 -6.65 -14.56
CA GLU A 46 -11.07 -7.01 -14.41
C GLU A 46 -11.86 -5.81 -13.86
N PRO A 47 -12.95 -5.39 -14.51
CA PRO A 47 -13.80 -4.36 -13.92
C PRO A 47 -14.38 -4.90 -12.60
N PRO A 48 -14.49 -4.07 -11.55
CA PRO A 48 -15.22 -4.48 -10.37
C PRO A 48 -16.69 -4.64 -10.76
N ASP A 49 -17.17 -5.89 -10.70
CA ASP A 49 -18.58 -6.22 -10.81
C ASP A 49 -19.33 -5.76 -9.53
N ASP A 50 -20.54 -6.27 -9.30
CA ASP A 50 -21.34 -5.97 -8.10
C ASP A 50 -20.60 -6.26 -6.77
N ARG A 51 -19.46 -6.97 -6.83
CA ARG A 51 -18.66 -7.35 -5.66
C ARG A 51 -17.16 -7.10 -5.85
N PRO A 52 -16.69 -5.87 -5.62
CA PRO A 52 -15.25 -5.58 -5.64
C PRO A 52 -14.46 -6.49 -4.69
N THR A 53 -13.31 -6.96 -5.15
CA THR A 53 -12.43 -7.88 -4.40
C THR A 53 -11.46 -7.09 -3.52
N CYS A 54 -11.19 -7.63 -2.33
CA CYS A 54 -10.13 -7.18 -1.43
C CYS A 54 -8.96 -8.18 -1.46
N VAL A 55 -7.75 -7.72 -1.76
CA VAL A 55 -6.55 -8.54 -1.59
C VAL A 55 -5.87 -8.17 -0.28
N VAL A 56 -5.63 -9.16 0.57
CA VAL A 56 -4.93 -9.00 1.86
C VAL A 56 -3.51 -9.52 1.71
N LEU A 57 -2.55 -8.61 1.50
CA LEU A 57 -1.13 -8.91 1.34
C LEU A 57 -0.45 -8.91 2.71
N VAL A 58 -0.09 -10.08 3.22
CA VAL A 58 0.48 -10.23 4.56
C VAL A 58 1.87 -10.82 4.56
N GLY A 59 2.60 -10.54 5.63
CA GLY A 59 3.96 -11.04 5.89
C GLY A 59 4.69 -10.16 6.89
N GLN A 60 5.83 -10.61 7.36
CA GLN A 60 6.64 -9.90 8.35
C GLN A 60 7.10 -8.52 7.87
N SER A 61 7.57 -7.68 8.79
CA SER A 61 8.14 -6.38 8.44
C SER A 61 9.39 -6.55 7.56
N GLY A 62 9.60 -5.64 6.62
CA GLY A 62 10.77 -5.69 5.72
C GLY A 62 10.65 -6.64 4.52
N MET A 63 9.58 -7.42 4.38
CA MET A 63 9.40 -8.38 3.27
C MET A 63 9.01 -7.77 1.92
N GLY A 64 9.04 -6.47 1.77
CA GLY A 64 8.81 -5.83 0.47
C GLY A 64 7.34 -5.57 0.10
N LYS A 65 6.37 -5.74 1.02
CA LYS A 65 4.94 -5.45 0.74
C LYS A 65 4.71 -4.07 0.14
N THR A 66 5.28 -3.03 0.76
CA THR A 66 5.21 -1.66 0.24
C THR A 66 5.87 -1.51 -1.13
N SER A 67 6.93 -2.28 -1.40
CA SER A 67 7.60 -2.30 -2.71
C SER A 67 6.70 -2.93 -3.78
N ILE A 68 5.97 -4.00 -3.45
CA ILE A 68 4.94 -4.60 -4.32
C ILE A 68 3.88 -3.56 -4.66
N LEU A 69 3.33 -2.86 -3.65
CA LEU A 69 2.31 -1.82 -3.88
C LEU A 69 2.84 -0.69 -4.78
N LYS A 70 4.09 -0.26 -4.59
CA LYS A 70 4.72 0.76 -5.44
C LYS A 70 4.90 0.29 -6.88
N GLU A 71 5.32 -0.97 -7.08
CA GLU A 71 5.50 -1.56 -8.41
C GLU A 71 4.16 -1.72 -9.13
N VAL A 72 3.12 -2.20 -8.43
CA VAL A 72 1.74 -2.24 -8.96
C VAL A 72 1.29 -0.85 -9.40
N GLY A 73 1.48 0.17 -8.55
CA GLY A 73 1.13 1.54 -8.91
C GLY A 73 1.91 2.09 -10.11
N ARG A 74 3.17 1.69 -10.28
CA ARG A 74 3.96 2.01 -11.47
C ARG A 74 3.38 1.35 -12.73
N ARG A 75 3.05 0.05 -12.65
CA ARG A 75 2.47 -0.71 -13.78
C ARG A 75 1.09 -0.19 -14.16
N ILE A 76 0.23 0.10 -13.19
CA ILE A 76 -1.09 0.69 -13.44
C ILE A 76 -0.96 2.00 -14.22
N ARG A 77 -0.07 2.90 -13.81
CA ARG A 77 0.14 4.18 -14.54
C ARG A 77 0.65 3.98 -15.95
N THR A 78 1.41 2.93 -16.21
CA THR A 78 1.90 2.61 -17.56
C THR A 78 0.82 1.98 -18.42
N ALA A 79 0.03 1.05 -17.85
CA ALA A 79 -1.02 0.32 -18.57
C ALA A 79 -2.26 1.18 -18.82
N TYR A 80 -2.55 2.12 -17.91
CA TYR A 80 -3.73 2.99 -17.95
C TYR A 80 -3.28 4.45 -17.94
N PRO A 81 -2.96 5.03 -19.09
CA PRO A 81 -2.63 6.45 -19.23
C PRO A 81 -3.85 7.33 -18.95
N GLU A 82 -3.61 8.60 -18.63
CA GLU A 82 -4.68 9.56 -18.35
C GLU A 82 -5.62 9.71 -19.54
N PRO A 83 -6.94 9.51 -19.36
CA PRO A 83 -7.91 9.70 -20.42
C PRO A 83 -8.04 11.18 -20.83
N ALA A 84 -8.14 11.45 -22.11
CA ALA A 84 -8.26 12.81 -22.63
C ALA A 84 -9.52 13.57 -22.16
N ASN A 85 -10.54 12.85 -21.69
CA ASN A 85 -11.84 13.37 -21.29
C ASN A 85 -12.11 13.31 -19.78
N LEU A 86 -11.07 13.21 -18.94
CA LEU A 86 -11.24 13.12 -17.48
C LEU A 86 -11.83 14.41 -16.85
N GLY A 87 -11.86 15.52 -17.58
CA GLY A 87 -12.30 16.82 -17.08
C GLY A 87 -11.25 17.46 -16.17
N GLU A 88 -11.71 18.25 -15.15
CA GLU A 88 -10.82 18.95 -14.21
C GLU A 88 -10.29 18.07 -13.06
N ALA A 89 -10.78 16.85 -12.94
CA ALA A 89 -10.35 15.95 -11.86
C ALA A 89 -8.91 15.48 -12.10
N ARG A 90 -8.10 15.49 -11.06
CA ARG A 90 -6.76 14.91 -11.11
C ARG A 90 -6.85 13.41 -11.37
N TYR A 91 -6.21 12.91 -12.42
CA TYR A 91 -6.13 11.47 -12.67
C TYR A 91 -5.33 10.75 -11.59
N LEU A 92 -5.93 9.72 -10.98
CA LEU A 92 -5.32 8.94 -9.91
C LEU A 92 -5.72 7.46 -10.04
N PRO A 93 -5.13 6.71 -10.97
CA PRO A 93 -5.55 5.33 -11.26
C PRO A 93 -5.27 4.35 -10.11
N MET A 94 -4.36 4.71 -9.20
CA MET A 94 -4.16 3.99 -7.93
C MET A 94 -4.08 4.99 -6.78
N LEU A 95 -4.98 4.87 -5.83
CA LEU A 95 -4.94 5.61 -4.57
C LEU A 95 -4.16 4.80 -3.54
N HIS A 96 -3.00 5.29 -3.10
CA HIS A 96 -2.18 4.63 -2.09
C HIS A 96 -2.09 5.46 -0.81
N ALA A 97 -2.48 4.87 0.31
CA ALA A 97 -2.42 5.48 1.63
C ALA A 97 -1.85 4.50 2.67
N VAL A 98 -1.36 5.05 3.76
CA VAL A 98 -0.89 4.30 4.95
C VAL A 98 -1.88 4.56 6.07
N VAL A 99 -2.26 3.52 6.81
CA VAL A 99 -3.11 3.66 7.98
C VAL A 99 -2.44 4.59 9.00
N PRO A 100 -3.12 5.68 9.43
CA PRO A 100 -2.54 6.63 10.38
C PRO A 100 -2.40 6.02 11.78
N THR A 101 -1.54 6.60 12.61
CA THR A 101 -1.48 6.30 14.04
C THR A 101 -2.82 6.65 14.70
N HIS A 102 -3.27 5.82 15.67
CA HIS A 102 -4.61 5.91 16.29
C HIS A 102 -5.73 5.94 15.23
N PRO A 103 -5.88 4.85 14.48
CA PRO A 103 -6.78 4.79 13.34
C PRO A 103 -8.25 4.82 13.80
N THR A 104 -9.02 5.66 13.14
CA THR A 104 -10.49 5.65 13.15
C THR A 104 -10.96 5.71 11.72
N SER A 105 -12.19 5.31 11.41
CA SER A 105 -12.74 5.40 10.06
C SER A 105 -12.60 6.82 9.49
N LEU A 106 -12.92 7.84 10.30
CA LEU A 106 -12.75 9.24 9.90
C LEU A 106 -11.30 9.58 9.56
N ARG A 107 -10.32 9.22 10.40
CA ARG A 107 -8.90 9.53 10.12
C ARG A 107 -8.39 8.81 8.87
N ILE A 108 -8.84 7.58 8.63
CA ILE A 108 -8.52 6.84 7.42
C ILE A 108 -9.08 7.59 6.20
N ASN A 109 -10.37 7.94 6.22
CA ASN A 109 -11.02 8.66 5.12
C ASN A 109 -10.41 10.05 4.88
N LEU A 110 -10.06 10.79 5.92
CA LEU A 110 -9.34 12.06 5.77
C LEU A 110 -7.94 11.88 5.15
N THR A 111 -7.24 10.78 5.50
CA THR A 111 -5.96 10.45 4.87
C THR A 111 -6.13 10.16 3.38
N LEU A 112 -7.18 9.42 3.01
CA LEU A 112 -7.51 9.14 1.60
C LEU A 112 -7.85 10.42 0.86
N LEU A 113 -8.70 11.30 1.41
CA LEU A 113 -9.03 12.59 0.81
C LEU A 113 -7.81 13.48 0.58
N TRP A 114 -6.91 13.53 1.58
CA TRP A 114 -5.66 14.27 1.42
C TRP A 114 -4.80 13.72 0.28
N LYS A 115 -4.71 12.39 0.14
CA LYS A 115 -4.01 11.72 -0.98
C LYS A 115 -4.67 11.99 -2.33
N GLN A 116 -5.99 12.13 -2.37
CA GLN A 116 -6.77 12.51 -3.53
C GLN A 116 -6.63 14.00 -3.90
N GLY A 117 -5.95 14.78 -3.07
CA GLY A 117 -5.76 16.23 -3.28
C GLY A 117 -6.96 17.08 -2.84
N TRP A 118 -7.88 16.53 -2.05
CA TRP A 118 -9.05 17.27 -1.57
C TRP A 118 -8.73 18.10 -0.32
N PRO A 119 -9.19 19.36 -0.23
CA PRO A 119 -8.96 20.20 0.93
C PRO A 119 -9.73 19.68 2.16
N LEU A 120 -9.04 19.58 3.29
CA LEU A 120 -9.62 19.13 4.55
C LEU A 120 -10.20 20.33 5.33
N THR A 121 -11.52 20.40 5.39
CA THR A 121 -12.28 21.42 6.12
C THR A 121 -13.18 20.77 7.16
N ARG A 122 -13.80 21.56 8.06
CA ARG A 122 -14.79 21.02 8.99
C ARG A 122 -15.98 20.33 8.28
N ARG A 123 -16.42 20.85 7.15
CA ARG A 123 -17.48 20.23 6.32
C ARG A 123 -17.06 18.88 5.77
N THR A 124 -15.79 18.75 5.39
CA THR A 124 -15.23 17.51 4.87
C THR A 124 -15.33 16.36 5.88
N HIS A 125 -15.21 16.65 7.18
CA HIS A 125 -15.30 15.63 8.23
C HIS A 125 -16.66 14.92 8.28
N GLN A 126 -17.73 15.60 7.92
CA GLN A 126 -19.11 15.07 7.99
C GLN A 126 -19.47 14.15 6.83
N ILE A 127 -18.73 14.27 5.71
CA ILE A 127 -19.01 13.57 4.46
C ILE A 127 -17.77 12.86 3.92
N ALA A 128 -16.80 12.57 4.78
CA ALA A 128 -15.47 12.14 4.35
C ALA A 128 -15.50 10.84 3.52
N ASP A 129 -16.27 9.85 3.96
CA ASP A 129 -16.48 8.58 3.29
C ASP A 129 -17.15 8.72 1.92
N LEU A 130 -18.28 9.43 1.87
CA LEU A 130 -19.00 9.74 0.63
C LEU A 130 -18.10 10.48 -0.36
N LYS A 131 -17.30 11.43 0.15
CA LYS A 131 -16.43 12.23 -0.69
C LYS A 131 -15.24 11.43 -1.24
N VAL A 132 -14.68 10.52 -0.44
CA VAL A 132 -13.68 9.57 -0.94
C VAL A 132 -14.26 8.75 -2.08
N ALA A 133 -15.43 8.12 -1.87
CA ALA A 133 -16.07 7.27 -2.87
C ALA A 133 -16.37 8.05 -4.18
N GLU A 134 -16.94 9.25 -4.08
CA GLU A 134 -17.19 10.13 -5.23
C GLU A 134 -15.90 10.42 -6.03
N LEU A 135 -14.81 10.73 -5.32
CA LEU A 135 -13.54 11.08 -5.97
C LEU A 135 -12.87 9.86 -6.61
N LEU A 136 -13.03 8.66 -6.07
CA LEU A 136 -12.50 7.44 -6.70
C LEU A 136 -13.00 7.31 -8.16
N GLY A 137 -14.31 7.48 -8.37
CA GLY A 137 -14.88 7.46 -9.70
C GLY A 137 -14.41 8.62 -10.59
N LYS A 138 -14.44 9.86 -10.07
CA LYS A 138 -14.03 11.06 -10.82
C LYS A 138 -12.55 11.05 -11.21
N GLN A 139 -11.70 10.43 -10.42
CA GLN A 139 -10.26 10.35 -10.65
C GLN A 139 -9.84 9.11 -11.47
N GLY A 140 -10.80 8.28 -11.89
CA GLY A 140 -10.52 7.05 -12.64
C GLY A 140 -9.70 6.04 -11.84
N THR A 141 -9.92 5.99 -10.52
CA THR A 141 -9.21 5.07 -9.63
C THR A 141 -9.65 3.63 -9.90
N LYS A 142 -8.70 2.75 -10.16
CA LYS A 142 -8.92 1.32 -10.42
C LYS A 142 -8.59 0.46 -9.21
N LEU A 143 -7.68 0.93 -8.36
CA LEU A 143 -7.22 0.20 -7.17
C LEU A 143 -6.97 1.15 -6.00
N VAL A 144 -7.54 0.82 -4.84
CA VAL A 144 -7.21 1.47 -3.56
C VAL A 144 -6.22 0.57 -2.81
N ALA A 145 -5.06 1.11 -2.45
CA ALA A 145 -4.04 0.41 -1.67
C ALA A 145 -3.89 1.03 -0.29
N ILE A 146 -4.09 0.22 0.74
CA ILE A 146 -3.97 0.62 2.15
C ILE A 146 -2.80 -0.14 2.77
N ASP A 147 -1.72 0.56 3.05
CA ASP A 147 -0.54 -0.03 3.70
C ASP A 147 -0.63 0.07 5.23
N ASN A 148 0.09 -0.83 5.91
CA ASN A 148 0.16 -0.89 7.37
C ASN A 148 -1.21 -1.16 8.04
N VAL A 149 -2.09 -1.95 7.40
CA VAL A 149 -3.47 -2.16 7.86
C VAL A 149 -3.55 -2.79 9.26
N HIS A 150 -2.54 -3.55 9.69
CA HIS A 150 -2.49 -4.12 11.04
C HIS A 150 -2.51 -3.04 12.15
N ALA A 151 -2.20 -1.77 11.83
CA ALA A 151 -2.33 -0.67 12.79
C ALA A 151 -3.77 -0.49 13.30
N ILE A 152 -4.80 -0.96 12.59
CA ILE A 152 -6.19 -0.92 13.08
C ILE A 152 -6.40 -1.76 14.35
N LEU A 153 -5.50 -2.73 14.63
CA LEU A 153 -5.53 -3.50 15.87
C LEU A 153 -5.25 -2.67 17.13
N THR A 154 -4.56 -1.53 16.99
CA THR A 154 -4.31 -0.62 18.10
C THR A 154 -5.56 0.19 18.50
N ALA A 155 -6.61 0.16 17.68
CA ALA A 155 -7.87 0.80 17.95
C ALA A 155 -8.77 -0.07 18.87
N SER A 156 -9.73 0.57 19.54
CA SER A 156 -10.77 -0.16 20.27
C SER A 156 -11.57 -1.08 19.34
N GLY A 157 -12.20 -2.12 19.88
CA GLY A 157 -13.00 -3.05 19.09
C GLY A 157 -14.09 -2.38 18.24
N ARG A 158 -14.71 -1.30 18.75
CA ARG A 158 -15.68 -0.50 18.00
C ARG A 158 -14.98 0.25 16.84
N ALA A 159 -13.93 0.99 17.12
CA ALA A 159 -13.22 1.76 16.08
C ALA A 159 -12.63 0.85 14.99
N ARG A 160 -12.24 -0.39 15.34
CA ARG A 160 -11.82 -1.39 14.38
C ARG A 160 -12.96 -1.80 13.44
N ARG A 161 -14.15 -2.13 14.00
CA ARG A 161 -15.33 -2.43 13.18
C ARG A 161 -15.70 -1.27 12.27
N ASP A 162 -15.76 -0.05 12.81
CA ASP A 162 -16.05 1.16 12.02
C ASP A 162 -15.04 1.36 10.86
N ALA A 163 -13.76 0.97 11.05
CA ALA A 163 -12.75 1.03 10.00
C ALA A 163 -12.99 -0.03 8.90
N LEU A 164 -13.36 -1.26 9.29
CA LEU A 164 -13.70 -2.32 8.33
C LEU A 164 -14.99 -1.99 7.56
N ASP A 165 -16.01 -1.45 8.25
CA ASP A 165 -17.22 -0.94 7.62
C ASP A 165 -16.92 0.14 6.57
N SER A 166 -15.98 1.05 6.90
CA SER A 166 -15.52 2.08 5.97
C SER A 166 -14.84 1.46 4.74
N PHE A 167 -14.04 0.42 4.88
CA PHE A 167 -13.43 -0.26 3.73
C PHE A 167 -14.49 -0.91 2.85
N ARG A 168 -15.48 -1.61 3.43
CA ARG A 168 -16.61 -2.18 2.67
C ARG A 168 -17.38 -1.12 1.90
N PHE A 169 -17.69 -0.01 2.58
CA PHE A 169 -18.38 1.13 1.99
C PHE A 169 -17.60 1.69 0.79
N LEU A 170 -16.30 1.95 0.96
CA LEU A 170 -15.46 2.49 -0.12
C LEU A 170 -15.36 1.54 -1.32
N MET A 171 -15.27 0.24 -1.08
CA MET A 171 -15.26 -0.74 -2.16
C MET A 171 -16.59 -0.76 -2.92
N SER A 172 -17.72 -0.76 -2.22
CA SER A 172 -19.05 -0.84 -2.82
C SER A 172 -19.45 0.47 -3.49
N GLU A 173 -19.40 1.60 -2.78
CA GLU A 173 -19.81 2.91 -3.32
C GLU A 173 -18.80 3.50 -4.30
N GLY A 174 -17.51 3.24 -4.08
CA GLY A 174 -16.45 3.65 -5.01
C GLY A 174 -16.33 2.73 -6.21
N ASN A 175 -16.99 1.58 -6.19
CA ASN A 175 -16.92 0.50 -7.18
C ASN A 175 -15.46 0.22 -7.58
N VAL A 176 -14.63 -0.15 -6.61
CA VAL A 176 -13.18 -0.25 -6.78
C VAL A 176 -12.61 -1.43 -6.00
N HIS A 177 -11.69 -2.15 -6.61
CA HIS A 177 -10.92 -3.17 -5.90
C HIS A 177 -10.00 -2.54 -4.85
N MET A 178 -9.70 -3.31 -3.79
CA MET A 178 -8.83 -2.87 -2.72
C MET A 178 -7.69 -3.87 -2.49
N VAL A 179 -6.51 -3.37 -2.19
CA VAL A 179 -5.42 -4.16 -1.61
C VAL A 179 -5.04 -3.57 -0.27
N VAL A 180 -5.00 -4.40 0.75
CA VAL A 180 -4.53 -4.01 2.07
C VAL A 180 -3.24 -4.76 2.38
N ALA A 181 -2.22 -4.06 2.88
CA ALA A 181 -0.95 -4.68 3.22
C ALA A 181 -0.67 -4.56 4.73
N GLY A 182 -0.19 -5.64 5.34
CA GLY A 182 0.06 -5.64 6.78
C GLY A 182 0.90 -6.81 7.26
N LEU A 183 0.98 -6.96 8.59
CA LEU A 183 1.54 -8.15 9.25
C LEU A 183 0.56 -9.32 9.11
N ASP A 184 1.03 -10.55 9.38
CA ASP A 184 0.22 -11.77 9.25
C ASP A 184 -1.12 -11.71 9.99
N VAL A 185 -1.15 -11.07 11.15
CA VAL A 185 -2.36 -10.82 11.94
C VAL A 185 -3.45 -10.04 11.18
N ALA A 186 -3.10 -9.33 10.12
CA ALA A 186 -4.11 -8.67 9.28
C ALA A 186 -5.00 -9.68 8.54
N ALA A 187 -4.48 -10.87 8.20
CA ALA A 187 -5.29 -11.91 7.59
C ALA A 187 -6.44 -12.35 8.51
N ASP A 188 -6.17 -12.48 9.81
CA ASP A 188 -7.20 -12.90 10.78
C ASP A 188 -8.31 -11.83 10.89
N ILE A 189 -7.95 -10.55 10.92
CA ILE A 189 -8.91 -9.44 10.98
C ILE A 189 -9.89 -9.49 9.81
N PHE A 190 -9.40 -9.75 8.60
CA PHE A 190 -10.24 -9.79 7.40
C PHE A 190 -10.98 -11.11 7.25
N SER A 191 -10.47 -12.20 7.84
CA SER A 191 -11.15 -13.49 7.88
C SER A 191 -12.26 -13.55 8.92
N ASP A 192 -12.14 -12.83 10.03
CA ASP A 192 -13.13 -12.76 11.11
C ASP A 192 -14.35 -11.90 10.73
N ASP A 193 -14.21 -11.01 9.75
CA ASP A 193 -15.32 -10.23 9.22
C ASP A 193 -16.01 -10.99 8.08
N VAL A 194 -17.23 -11.45 8.32
CA VAL A 194 -17.97 -12.34 7.39
C VAL A 194 -18.06 -11.76 5.98
N GLU A 195 -18.37 -10.47 5.84
CA GLU A 195 -18.54 -9.86 4.51
C GLU A 195 -17.22 -9.68 3.78
N LEU A 196 -16.15 -9.28 4.49
CA LEU A 196 -14.82 -9.14 3.92
C LEU A 196 -14.21 -10.51 3.60
N ALA A 197 -14.44 -11.53 4.45
CA ALA A 197 -13.93 -12.88 4.20
C ALA A 197 -14.40 -13.43 2.85
N TYR A 198 -15.68 -13.23 2.48
CA TYR A 198 -16.22 -13.66 1.18
C TYR A 198 -15.67 -12.88 -0.03
N ARG A 199 -15.07 -11.72 0.19
CA ARG A 199 -14.52 -10.85 -0.86
C ARG A 199 -13.00 -10.75 -0.83
N SER A 200 -12.35 -11.48 0.10
CA SER A 200 -10.91 -11.34 0.32
C SER A 200 -10.11 -12.51 -0.24
N ILE A 201 -9.01 -12.19 -0.87
CA ILE A 201 -7.95 -13.11 -1.28
C ILE A 201 -6.73 -12.83 -0.44
N ILE A 202 -6.25 -13.82 0.31
CA ILE A 202 -5.07 -13.66 1.16
C ILE A 202 -3.82 -14.07 0.39
N LEU A 203 -2.91 -13.13 0.19
CA LEU A 203 -1.58 -13.35 -0.37
C LEU A 203 -0.54 -13.27 0.75
N ARG A 204 0.19 -14.35 0.99
CA ARG A 204 1.23 -14.42 2.01
C ARG A 204 2.61 -14.26 1.40
N MET A 205 3.40 -13.36 1.98
CA MET A 205 4.82 -13.25 1.67
C MET A 205 5.59 -14.33 2.42
N PRO A 206 6.44 -15.12 1.75
CA PRO A 206 7.27 -16.10 2.44
C PRO A 206 8.35 -15.39 3.27
N PRO A 207 8.79 -16.00 4.36
CA PRO A 207 9.96 -15.52 5.07
C PRO A 207 11.20 -15.57 4.16
N TRP A 208 12.07 -14.57 4.27
CA TRP A 208 13.38 -14.63 3.65
C TRP A 208 14.17 -15.80 4.26
N LEU A 209 14.47 -16.82 3.46
CA LEU A 209 15.38 -17.88 3.87
C LEU A 209 16.80 -17.38 3.59
N PRO A 210 17.69 -17.31 4.62
CA PRO A 210 19.08 -16.99 4.41
C PRO A 210 19.71 -18.10 3.57
N GLY A 211 20.14 -17.84 2.34
CA GLY A 211 20.95 -18.76 1.55
C GLY A 211 20.41 -19.21 0.19
N GLU A 212 19.23 -18.77 -0.25
CA GLU A 212 18.88 -18.95 -1.65
C GLU A 212 19.38 -17.76 -2.50
N PRO A 213 20.42 -17.94 -3.33
CA PRO A 213 20.75 -16.94 -4.31
C PRO A 213 19.62 -16.85 -5.32
N SER A 214 19.13 -15.63 -5.57
CA SER A 214 18.24 -15.34 -6.70
C SER A 214 18.91 -15.86 -7.98
N GLN A 215 18.35 -16.91 -8.56
CA GLN A 215 18.71 -17.39 -9.90
C GLN A 215 18.15 -16.43 -10.96
#